data_da95b515b10327d58bb3b825346baeb2
#
_entry.id   da95b515b10327d58bb3b825346baeb2
#
_cell.length_a   1.000
_cell.length_b   1.000
_cell.length_c   1.000
_cell.angle_alpha   90.00
_cell.angle_beta   90.00
_cell.angle_gamma   90.00
#
_symmetry.space_group_name_H-M   'P 1'
#
loop_
_entity.id
_entity.type
_entity.pdbx_description
1 polymer ?
#
loop_
_entity_poly.entity_id
_entity_poly.type
_entity_poly.pdbx_seq_one_letter_code
_entity_poly.pdbx_strand_id
1 'polypeptide(L)'
;LEQKLIKIIALINIIDIPDELPADVPQLAGALNLSDDECRQIVKALTDKRIIIYRTRKHSYSFYNNVGVDIQGEISKRAAKLSADTDLLETLGIISEYDYVLPKKYNQIYSMTRYFEYVFMSPEQIAKLPSPQLLFEEHFSDGKIVVVISEHEIDYAQLTDKLRDDRVVVIVTHGLFDKSDSIRRYIAAKTLINDKAFIEDNVVLEKELINYCDDIAYEINRYLESAYNPENGSCAVFHNGGNYNSGFRNGMTFNMFLSSIMEEYYNNSPIVNNELINRQNISAQNKKSRNKIIDMLLEHEDCTAFEKGTSPESTIYRAVLVNTGVLSDVELDRGCDLMICEIERFITMCDNNKCSFKLLYDRLMGSGYGVRKGIIPIYIALCISRLQDKPVISLKDREVNIDAVILGNINDAPQNYFLYVEHETIEKRNYIEELIKLFEIKIKVMGTPQDREVLDGILRWFRSLPQAVLNMHHVDIADGM
;
A
#
# COMPACT_ATOMS: atom_id res chain seq x y z
N LEU A 1 -28.03 29.01 -41.54
CA LEU A 1 -27.80 28.80 -40.10
C LEU A 1 -26.80 27.67 -39.85
N GLU A 2 -27.00 26.46 -40.47
CA GLU A 2 -26.07 25.32 -40.35
C GLU A 2 -24.61 25.72 -40.62
N GLN A 3 -24.33 26.43 -41.74
CA GLN A 3 -22.98 26.85 -42.07
C GLN A 3 -22.36 27.81 -41.06
N LYS A 4 -23.16 28.69 -40.44
CA LYS A 4 -22.68 29.59 -39.37
C LYS A 4 -22.33 28.79 -38.12
N LEU A 5 -23.18 27.84 -37.74
CA LEU A 5 -22.95 26.98 -36.57
C LEU A 5 -21.69 26.12 -36.77
N ILE A 6 -21.48 25.52 -37.94
CA ILE A 6 -20.26 24.81 -38.33
C ILE A 6 -19.01 25.69 -38.16
N LYS A 7 -19.05 26.95 -38.60
CA LYS A 7 -17.92 27.89 -38.45
C LYS A 7 -17.62 28.22 -36.99
N ILE A 8 -18.65 28.38 -36.16
CA ILE A 8 -18.48 28.63 -34.71
C ILE A 8 -17.88 27.43 -34.03
N ILE A 9 -18.40 26.22 -34.26
CA ILE A 9 -17.82 24.99 -33.75
C ILE A 9 -16.36 24.84 -34.19
N ALA A 10 -16.03 25.17 -35.46
CA ALA A 10 -14.64 25.14 -35.93
C ALA A 10 -13.72 26.08 -35.15
N LEU A 11 -14.18 27.33 -34.91
CA LEU A 11 -13.41 28.30 -34.16
C LEU A 11 -13.17 27.86 -32.72
N ILE A 12 -14.21 27.38 -32.07
CA ILE A 12 -14.12 26.88 -30.68
C ILE A 12 -13.16 25.67 -30.61
N ASN A 13 -13.29 24.72 -31.52
CA ASN A 13 -12.41 23.54 -31.57
C ASN A 13 -10.93 23.88 -31.89
N ILE A 14 -10.67 25.00 -32.61
CA ILE A 14 -9.30 25.48 -32.87
C ILE A 14 -8.72 26.12 -31.61
N ILE A 15 -9.53 26.84 -30.80
CA ILE A 15 -9.12 27.44 -29.53
C ILE A 15 -8.80 26.36 -28.51
N ASP A 16 -9.57 25.25 -28.53
CA ASP A 16 -9.42 24.04 -27.69
C ASP A 16 -9.27 24.31 -26.18
N ILE A 17 -10.15 25.14 -25.62
CA ILE A 17 -10.30 25.36 -24.16
C ILE A 17 -11.74 24.98 -23.73
N PRO A 18 -12.11 23.70 -23.78
CA PRO A 18 -13.48 23.26 -23.58
C PRO A 18 -14.06 23.60 -22.20
N ASP A 19 -13.22 23.72 -21.17
CA ASP A 19 -13.66 24.06 -19.80
C ASP A 19 -14.15 25.50 -19.69
N GLU A 20 -13.61 26.44 -20.48
CA GLU A 20 -13.99 27.85 -20.46
C GLU A 20 -14.95 28.20 -21.59
N LEU A 21 -14.78 27.57 -22.76
CA LEU A 21 -15.55 27.83 -23.97
C LEU A 21 -15.97 26.52 -24.63
N PRO A 22 -16.94 25.77 -24.06
CA PRO A 22 -17.46 24.57 -24.70
C PRO A 22 -18.29 24.88 -25.92
N ALA A 23 -18.21 24.10 -26.99
CA ALA A 23 -19.15 24.16 -28.10
C ALA A 23 -20.43 23.40 -27.75
N ASP A 24 -21.15 23.82 -26.72
CA ASP A 24 -22.43 23.26 -26.27
C ASP A 24 -23.63 24.06 -26.79
N VAL A 25 -24.83 23.55 -26.56
CA VAL A 25 -26.07 24.19 -27.05
C VAL A 25 -26.23 25.62 -26.52
N PRO A 26 -26.05 25.94 -25.22
CA PRO A 26 -26.16 27.29 -24.73
C PRO A 26 -25.19 28.27 -25.38
N GLN A 27 -23.93 27.92 -25.52
CA GLN A 27 -22.91 28.77 -26.12
C GLN A 27 -23.16 28.98 -27.63
N LEU A 28 -23.53 27.92 -28.34
CA LEU A 28 -23.83 27.96 -29.78
C LEU A 28 -25.11 28.78 -30.05
N ALA A 29 -26.14 28.64 -29.23
CA ALA A 29 -27.37 29.41 -29.31
C ALA A 29 -27.11 30.87 -29.01
N GLY A 30 -26.36 31.22 -27.96
CA GLY A 30 -25.96 32.58 -27.65
C GLY A 30 -25.16 33.27 -28.77
N ALA A 31 -24.18 32.54 -29.35
CA ALA A 31 -23.35 33.06 -30.44
C ALA A 31 -24.15 33.37 -31.72
N LEU A 32 -25.26 32.68 -31.96
CA LEU A 32 -26.12 32.89 -33.14
C LEU A 32 -27.39 33.66 -32.85
N ASN A 33 -27.61 34.07 -31.59
CA ASN A 33 -28.82 34.73 -31.12
C ASN A 33 -30.07 33.88 -31.40
N LEU A 34 -30.01 32.57 -31.14
CA LEU A 34 -31.08 31.59 -31.30
C LEU A 34 -31.60 31.16 -29.93
N SER A 35 -32.82 30.62 -29.91
CA SER A 35 -33.28 29.86 -28.75
C SER A 35 -32.53 28.49 -28.65
N ASP A 36 -32.44 27.93 -27.46
CA ASP A 36 -31.85 26.61 -27.24
C ASP A 36 -32.52 25.53 -28.08
N ASP A 37 -33.85 25.58 -28.25
CA ASP A 37 -34.62 24.61 -29.01
C ASP A 37 -34.31 24.68 -30.53
N GLU A 38 -34.21 25.87 -31.07
CA GLU A 38 -33.79 26.07 -32.47
C GLU A 38 -32.34 25.56 -32.70
N CYS A 39 -31.46 25.87 -31.75
CA CYS A 39 -30.06 25.37 -31.80
C CYS A 39 -30.02 23.85 -31.75
N ARG A 40 -30.77 23.20 -30.82
CA ARG A 40 -30.88 21.73 -30.72
C ARG A 40 -31.34 21.06 -32.01
N GLN A 41 -32.30 21.68 -32.72
CA GLN A 41 -32.78 21.14 -34.01
C GLN A 41 -31.68 21.14 -35.05
N ILE A 42 -30.91 22.25 -35.14
CA ILE A 42 -29.81 22.38 -36.12
C ILE A 42 -28.69 21.41 -35.76
N VAL A 43 -28.30 21.37 -34.51
CA VAL A 43 -27.27 20.46 -34.02
C VAL A 43 -27.65 19.00 -34.27
N LYS A 44 -28.90 18.61 -34.00
CA LYS A 44 -29.41 17.26 -34.30
C LYS A 44 -29.31 16.94 -35.79
N ALA A 45 -29.73 17.87 -36.67
CA ALA A 45 -29.63 17.68 -38.13
C ALA A 45 -28.17 17.49 -38.58
N LEU A 46 -27.21 18.23 -38.00
CA LEU A 46 -25.80 18.08 -38.31
C LEU A 46 -25.21 16.78 -37.78
N THR A 47 -25.65 16.32 -36.61
CA THR A 47 -25.25 15.02 -36.02
C THR A 47 -25.81 13.86 -36.86
N ASP A 48 -27.08 13.92 -37.27
CA ASP A 48 -27.72 12.91 -38.14
C ASP A 48 -26.98 12.82 -39.50
N LYS A 49 -26.48 13.95 -39.99
CA LYS A 49 -25.65 14.02 -41.22
C LYS A 49 -24.20 13.57 -40.99
N ARG A 50 -23.82 13.16 -39.77
CA ARG A 50 -22.44 12.80 -39.36
C ARG A 50 -21.42 13.90 -39.70
N ILE A 51 -21.78 15.16 -39.52
CA ILE A 51 -20.89 16.31 -39.68
C ILE A 51 -20.22 16.63 -38.34
N ILE A 52 -20.99 16.57 -37.27
CA ILE A 52 -20.53 16.83 -35.92
C ILE A 52 -20.89 15.66 -34.98
N ILE A 53 -20.14 15.51 -33.92
CA ILE A 53 -20.36 14.53 -32.84
C ILE A 53 -20.25 15.23 -31.51
N TYR A 54 -21.08 14.87 -30.55
CA TYR A 54 -20.95 15.33 -29.17
C TYR A 54 -19.91 14.49 -28.44
N ARG A 55 -18.91 15.15 -27.84
CA ARG A 55 -17.88 14.52 -27.00
C ARG A 55 -18.26 14.67 -25.55
N THR A 56 -18.67 13.58 -24.94
CA THR A 56 -19.22 13.58 -23.58
C THR A 56 -18.22 14.10 -22.55
N ARG A 57 -16.94 13.69 -22.66
CA ARG A 57 -15.87 14.15 -21.77
C ARG A 57 -15.60 15.67 -21.87
N LYS A 58 -15.66 16.23 -23.09
CA LYS A 58 -15.41 17.67 -23.34
C LYS A 58 -16.66 18.53 -23.18
N HIS A 59 -17.83 17.93 -22.94
CA HIS A 59 -19.14 18.62 -22.96
C HIS A 59 -19.36 19.50 -24.22
N SER A 60 -18.82 19.07 -25.36
CA SER A 60 -18.66 19.95 -26.52
C SER A 60 -18.89 19.19 -27.82
N TYR A 61 -19.47 19.87 -28.82
CA TYR A 61 -19.56 19.35 -30.18
C TYR A 61 -18.23 19.51 -30.90
N SER A 62 -17.80 18.45 -31.58
CA SER A 62 -16.61 18.43 -32.47
C SER A 62 -16.97 17.94 -33.84
N PHE A 63 -16.09 18.14 -34.82
CA PHE A 63 -16.27 17.55 -36.12
C PHE A 63 -16.12 16.04 -36.10
N TYR A 64 -16.95 15.39 -36.91
CA TYR A 64 -16.80 13.98 -37.18
C TYR A 64 -15.64 13.80 -38.18
N ASN A 65 -14.55 13.20 -37.70
CA ASN A 65 -13.42 12.91 -38.60
C ASN A 65 -13.77 11.75 -39.53
N ASN A 66 -13.88 12.02 -40.81
CA ASN A 66 -14.12 10.97 -41.81
C ASN A 66 -12.80 10.25 -42.09
N VAL A 67 -12.60 9.13 -41.43
CA VAL A 67 -11.40 8.29 -41.56
C VAL A 67 -11.53 7.23 -42.66
N GLY A 68 -12.64 7.23 -43.43
CA GLY A 68 -12.91 6.23 -44.46
C GLY A 68 -13.34 4.85 -43.93
N VAL A 69 -13.41 4.67 -42.62
CA VAL A 69 -13.80 3.41 -41.93
C VAL A 69 -15.00 3.66 -41.05
N ASP A 70 -15.96 2.74 -41.03
CA ASP A 70 -17.07 2.77 -40.06
C ASP A 70 -16.60 2.25 -38.67
N ILE A 71 -16.01 3.15 -37.87
CA ILE A 71 -15.46 2.85 -36.56
C ILE A 71 -16.50 2.20 -35.66
N GLN A 72 -17.74 2.71 -35.62
CA GLN A 72 -18.82 2.18 -34.79
C GLN A 72 -19.23 0.76 -35.17
N GLY A 73 -19.29 0.49 -36.49
CA GLY A 73 -19.56 -0.83 -37.04
C GLY A 73 -18.45 -1.83 -36.70
N GLU A 74 -17.20 -1.44 -36.77
CA GLU A 74 -16.06 -2.31 -36.43
C GLU A 74 -15.98 -2.57 -34.92
N ILE A 75 -16.18 -1.54 -34.09
CA ILE A 75 -16.28 -1.73 -32.63
C ILE A 75 -17.40 -2.70 -32.28
N SER A 76 -18.59 -2.52 -32.85
CA SER A 76 -19.74 -3.39 -32.58
C SER A 76 -19.49 -4.84 -33.01
N LYS A 77 -18.86 -5.05 -34.17
CA LYS A 77 -18.46 -6.39 -34.63
C LYS A 77 -17.43 -7.05 -33.72
N ARG A 78 -16.44 -6.29 -33.23
CA ARG A 78 -15.42 -6.79 -32.30
C ARG A 78 -16.03 -7.07 -30.91
N ALA A 79 -16.89 -6.18 -30.40
CA ALA A 79 -17.59 -6.36 -29.11
C ALA A 79 -18.46 -7.62 -29.13
N ALA A 80 -19.18 -7.89 -30.23
CA ALA A 80 -20.00 -9.09 -30.38
C ALA A 80 -19.19 -10.40 -30.45
N LYS A 81 -17.90 -10.34 -30.77
CA LYS A 81 -16.98 -11.49 -30.80
C LYS A 81 -16.30 -11.77 -29.48
N LEU A 82 -16.41 -10.88 -28.48
CA LEU A 82 -15.84 -11.11 -27.16
C LEU A 82 -16.50 -12.30 -26.50
N SER A 83 -15.70 -13.18 -25.89
CA SER A 83 -16.21 -14.37 -25.22
C SER A 83 -17.08 -13.99 -24.01
N ALA A 84 -17.97 -14.92 -23.59
CA ALA A 84 -18.72 -14.75 -22.35
C ALA A 84 -17.81 -14.73 -21.12
N ASP A 85 -16.62 -15.35 -21.21
CA ASP A 85 -15.63 -15.44 -20.15
C ASP A 85 -14.70 -14.20 -20.06
N THR A 86 -14.93 -13.16 -20.91
CA THR A 86 -14.15 -11.92 -20.82
C THR A 86 -14.39 -11.26 -19.49
N ASP A 87 -13.32 -11.04 -18.73
CA ASP A 87 -13.41 -10.37 -17.42
C ASP A 87 -13.67 -8.86 -17.60
N LEU A 88 -14.97 -8.51 -17.48
CA LEU A 88 -15.41 -7.12 -17.56
C LEU A 88 -15.02 -6.33 -16.32
N LEU A 89 -14.87 -6.99 -15.16
CA LEU A 89 -14.56 -6.34 -13.90
C LEU A 89 -13.10 -5.93 -13.81
N GLU A 90 -12.17 -6.73 -14.37
CA GLU A 90 -10.78 -6.32 -14.53
C GLU A 90 -10.70 -5.05 -15.37
N THR A 91 -11.40 -5.02 -16.51
CA THR A 91 -11.45 -3.83 -17.37
C THR A 91 -12.11 -2.65 -16.66
N LEU A 92 -13.18 -2.87 -15.89
CA LEU A 92 -13.82 -1.83 -15.08
C LEU A 92 -12.84 -1.23 -14.07
N GLY A 93 -12.03 -2.06 -13.41
CA GLY A 93 -10.96 -1.60 -12.52
C GLY A 93 -9.94 -0.70 -13.23
N ILE A 94 -9.56 -1.04 -14.47
CA ILE A 94 -8.62 -0.23 -15.29
C ILE A 94 -9.24 1.11 -15.72
N ILE A 95 -10.53 1.13 -16.05
CA ILE A 95 -11.26 2.33 -16.49
C ILE A 95 -11.58 3.26 -15.33
N SER A 96 -11.83 2.68 -14.17
CA SER A 96 -12.32 3.36 -12.97
C SER A 96 -11.28 4.35 -12.42
N GLU A 97 -11.75 5.50 -11.96
CA GLU A 97 -10.97 6.45 -11.16
C GLU A 97 -10.98 6.07 -9.66
N TYR A 98 -11.62 4.95 -9.31
CA TYR A 98 -11.71 4.41 -7.96
C TYR A 98 -10.54 3.46 -7.67
N ASP A 99 -9.34 4.02 -7.43
CA ASP A 99 -8.18 3.22 -7.03
C ASP A 99 -8.15 3.01 -5.51
N TYR A 100 -8.10 4.11 -4.78
CA TYR A 100 -8.05 4.11 -3.32
C TYR A 100 -8.67 5.35 -2.71
N VAL A 101 -9.02 5.25 -1.44
CA VAL A 101 -9.49 6.38 -0.63
C VAL A 101 -8.78 6.43 0.72
N LEU A 102 -8.47 7.65 1.16
CA LEU A 102 -7.75 7.88 2.41
C LEU A 102 -8.75 8.18 3.55
N PRO A 103 -8.68 7.50 4.70
CA PRO A 103 -9.36 7.88 5.92
C PRO A 103 -8.66 9.12 6.53
N LYS A 104 -8.97 10.31 5.98
CA LYS A 104 -8.21 11.56 6.20
C LYS A 104 -8.09 11.94 7.67
N LYS A 105 -9.19 11.83 8.45
CA LYS A 105 -9.20 12.18 9.87
C LYS A 105 -8.25 11.26 10.66
N TYR A 106 -8.32 9.95 10.44
CA TYR A 106 -7.41 8.99 11.06
C TYR A 106 -5.94 9.30 10.71
N ASN A 107 -5.66 9.47 9.41
CA ASN A 107 -4.31 9.73 8.93
C ASN A 107 -3.71 11.01 9.53
N GLN A 108 -4.54 12.04 9.73
CA GLN A 108 -4.12 13.28 10.38
C GLN A 108 -3.80 13.09 11.86
N ILE A 109 -4.62 12.35 12.60
CA ILE A 109 -4.42 12.09 14.04
C ILE A 109 -3.15 11.26 14.27
N TYR A 110 -2.99 10.18 13.53
CA TYR A 110 -1.89 9.23 13.71
C TYR A 110 -0.64 9.57 12.88
N SER A 111 -0.63 10.70 12.16
CA SER A 111 0.51 11.16 11.34
C SER A 111 1.06 10.08 10.40
N MET A 112 0.18 9.30 9.79
CA MET A 112 0.54 8.22 8.88
C MET A 112 -0.43 8.12 7.70
N THR A 113 -0.01 7.47 6.62
CA THR A 113 -0.88 7.24 5.46
C THR A 113 -1.42 5.81 5.48
N ARG A 114 -2.73 5.68 5.76
CA ARG A 114 -3.51 4.47 5.53
C ARG A 114 -4.46 4.71 4.38
N TYR A 115 -4.87 3.63 3.72
CA TYR A 115 -5.81 3.70 2.61
C TYR A 115 -6.65 2.43 2.49
N PHE A 116 -7.85 2.64 1.94
CA PHE A 116 -8.71 1.58 1.46
C PHE A 116 -8.57 1.49 -0.05
N GLU A 117 -8.42 0.29 -0.57
CA GLU A 117 -8.38 0.01 -1.99
C GLU A 117 -9.76 -0.44 -2.47
N TYR A 118 -10.20 0.06 -3.62
CA TYR A 118 -11.43 -0.40 -4.24
C TYR A 118 -11.20 -1.69 -5.01
N VAL A 119 -12.14 -2.62 -4.87
CA VAL A 119 -12.17 -3.89 -5.59
C VAL A 119 -13.57 -4.10 -6.16
N PHE A 120 -13.67 -4.28 -7.47
CA PHE A 120 -14.93 -4.59 -8.14
C PHE A 120 -15.12 -6.10 -8.20
N MET A 121 -16.23 -6.59 -7.69
CA MET A 121 -16.52 -8.03 -7.66
C MET A 121 -17.97 -8.33 -8.05
N SER A 122 -18.17 -9.44 -8.76
CA SER A 122 -19.51 -9.97 -8.97
C SER A 122 -19.97 -10.83 -7.79
N PRO A 123 -21.29 -11.05 -7.62
CA PRO A 123 -21.81 -11.98 -6.61
C PRO A 123 -21.22 -13.39 -6.73
N GLU A 124 -20.96 -13.86 -7.96
CA GLU A 124 -20.40 -15.19 -8.22
C GLU A 124 -18.92 -15.29 -7.79
N GLN A 125 -18.13 -14.21 -7.99
CA GLN A 125 -16.76 -14.13 -7.52
C GLN A 125 -16.73 -14.12 -5.99
N ILE A 126 -17.61 -13.34 -5.34
CA ILE A 126 -17.73 -13.30 -3.88
C ILE A 126 -18.13 -14.66 -3.32
N ALA A 127 -19.09 -15.34 -3.93
CA ALA A 127 -19.53 -16.68 -3.50
C ALA A 127 -18.40 -17.72 -3.54
N LYS A 128 -17.50 -17.61 -4.53
CA LYS A 128 -16.33 -18.49 -4.70
C LYS A 128 -15.15 -18.12 -3.79
N LEU A 129 -15.14 -16.92 -3.18
CA LEU A 129 -14.06 -16.47 -2.32
C LEU A 129 -13.99 -17.36 -1.06
N PRO A 130 -12.88 -18.05 -0.77
CA PRO A 130 -12.77 -18.90 0.40
C PRO A 130 -12.85 -18.12 1.72
N SER A 131 -12.24 -16.94 1.76
CA SER A 131 -12.17 -16.06 2.92
C SER A 131 -11.91 -14.61 2.49
N PRO A 132 -12.49 -13.59 3.17
CA PRO A 132 -12.23 -12.18 2.85
C PRO A 132 -10.76 -11.77 3.05
N GLN A 133 -9.97 -12.49 3.86
CA GLN A 133 -8.55 -12.24 4.06
C GLN A 133 -7.74 -12.36 2.76
N LEU A 134 -8.18 -13.18 1.80
CA LEU A 134 -7.53 -13.33 0.48
C LEU A 134 -7.52 -12.03 -0.32
N LEU A 135 -8.44 -11.09 -0.06
CA LEU A 135 -8.44 -9.77 -0.69
C LEU A 135 -7.20 -8.94 -0.36
N PHE A 136 -6.44 -9.31 0.70
CA PHE A 136 -5.25 -8.60 1.16
C PHE A 136 -3.93 -9.27 0.78
N GLU A 137 -3.97 -10.44 0.10
CA GLU A 137 -2.75 -11.20 -0.21
C GLU A 137 -1.97 -10.65 -1.40
N GLU A 138 -2.66 -10.18 -2.45
CA GLU A 138 -2.00 -9.70 -3.66
C GLU A 138 -1.36 -8.33 -3.48
N HIS A 139 -2.09 -7.40 -2.87
CA HIS A 139 -1.64 -6.03 -2.66
C HIS A 139 -1.89 -5.59 -1.22
N PHE A 140 -0.86 -4.99 -0.61
CA PHE A 140 -1.00 -4.41 0.71
C PHE A 140 -1.95 -3.21 0.66
N SER A 141 -2.98 -3.25 1.48
CA SER A 141 -3.85 -2.11 1.81
C SER A 141 -4.30 -2.23 3.27
N ASP A 142 -4.69 -1.12 3.89
CA ASP A 142 -5.18 -1.13 5.28
C ASP A 142 -6.63 -1.61 5.36
N GLY A 143 -7.39 -1.39 4.31
CA GLY A 143 -8.76 -1.87 4.15
C GLY A 143 -9.13 -2.07 2.69
N LYS A 144 -10.24 -2.74 2.45
CA LYS A 144 -10.82 -2.95 1.12
C LYS A 144 -12.24 -2.41 1.06
N ILE A 145 -12.58 -1.80 -0.07
CA ILE A 145 -13.95 -1.41 -0.42
C ILE A 145 -14.37 -2.31 -1.58
N VAL A 146 -15.22 -3.28 -1.29
CA VAL A 146 -15.76 -4.18 -2.30
C VAL A 146 -17.00 -3.52 -2.91
N VAL A 147 -16.88 -3.12 -4.17
CA VAL A 147 -18.00 -2.60 -4.97
C VAL A 147 -18.63 -3.76 -5.71
N VAL A 148 -19.87 -4.08 -5.34
CA VAL A 148 -20.58 -5.23 -5.91
C VAL A 148 -21.24 -4.82 -7.22
N ILE A 149 -20.81 -5.46 -8.29
CA ILE A 149 -21.32 -5.25 -9.66
C ILE A 149 -22.24 -6.41 -10.03
N SER A 150 -23.53 -6.12 -10.24
CA SER A 150 -24.50 -7.14 -10.65
C SER A 150 -25.52 -6.59 -11.62
N GLU A 151 -25.84 -7.39 -12.64
CA GLU A 151 -26.93 -7.16 -13.61
C GLU A 151 -28.27 -7.74 -13.10
N HIS A 152 -28.27 -8.40 -11.94
CA HIS A 152 -29.43 -9.08 -11.35
C HIS A 152 -29.62 -8.65 -9.90
N GLU A 153 -30.85 -8.86 -9.40
CA GLU A 153 -31.15 -8.64 -7.98
C GLU A 153 -30.31 -9.59 -7.09
N ILE A 154 -29.86 -9.06 -5.96
CA ILE A 154 -28.90 -9.74 -5.06
C ILE A 154 -29.53 -9.93 -3.69
N ASP A 155 -29.24 -11.06 -3.06
CA ASP A 155 -29.44 -11.25 -1.62
C ASP A 155 -28.27 -10.62 -0.84
N TYR A 156 -28.51 -9.42 -0.31
CA TYR A 156 -27.52 -8.67 0.44
C TYR A 156 -27.03 -9.40 1.70
N ALA A 157 -27.91 -10.14 2.38
CA ALA A 157 -27.59 -10.77 3.65
C ALA A 157 -26.51 -11.84 3.49
N GLN A 158 -26.68 -12.73 2.51
CA GLN A 158 -25.74 -13.80 2.23
C GLN A 158 -24.39 -13.25 1.74
N LEU A 159 -24.42 -12.21 0.90
CA LEU A 159 -23.22 -11.62 0.32
C LEU A 159 -22.39 -10.88 1.37
N THR A 160 -23.03 -10.09 2.22
CA THR A 160 -22.34 -9.33 3.26
C THR A 160 -21.77 -10.21 4.36
N ASP A 161 -22.44 -11.33 4.69
CA ASP A 161 -21.89 -12.30 5.64
C ASP A 161 -20.62 -12.97 5.12
N LYS A 162 -20.55 -13.27 3.82
CA LYS A 162 -19.36 -13.82 3.17
C LYS A 162 -18.14 -12.90 3.18
N LEU A 163 -18.37 -11.58 3.15
CA LEU A 163 -17.33 -10.53 3.17
C LEU A 163 -17.08 -9.94 4.57
N ARG A 164 -17.46 -10.64 5.62
CA ARG A 164 -17.34 -10.17 7.00
C ARG A 164 -15.88 -10.14 7.45
N ASP A 165 -15.32 -8.96 7.52
CA ASP A 165 -13.97 -8.64 8.05
C ASP A 165 -13.98 -7.19 8.54
N ASP A 166 -13.27 -6.90 9.65
CA ASP A 166 -13.22 -5.59 10.28
C ASP A 166 -12.61 -4.48 9.38
N ARG A 167 -11.98 -4.84 8.26
CA ARG A 167 -11.33 -3.92 7.31
C ARG A 167 -12.01 -3.91 5.94
N VAL A 168 -13.13 -4.63 5.80
CA VAL A 168 -13.86 -4.72 4.52
C VAL A 168 -15.14 -3.92 4.61
N VAL A 169 -15.30 -2.99 3.68
CA VAL A 169 -16.54 -2.24 3.44
C VAL A 169 -17.15 -2.74 2.15
N VAL A 170 -18.44 -3.00 2.13
CA VAL A 170 -19.18 -3.49 0.96
C VAL A 170 -20.14 -2.42 0.50
N ILE A 171 -20.07 -2.03 -0.77
CA ILE A 171 -20.97 -1.07 -1.41
C ILE A 171 -21.79 -1.79 -2.48
N VAL A 172 -23.10 -1.67 -2.38
CA VAL A 172 -24.05 -2.28 -3.32
C VAL A 172 -25.03 -1.23 -3.78
N THR A 173 -25.16 -1.01 -5.09
CA THR A 173 -26.15 -0.08 -5.65
C THR A 173 -27.58 -0.61 -5.44
N HIS A 174 -28.55 0.30 -5.32
CA HIS A 174 -29.98 -0.05 -5.31
C HIS A 174 -30.50 -0.40 -6.71
N GLY A 175 -29.77 -0.06 -7.76
CA GLY A 175 -30.10 -0.41 -9.14
C GLY A 175 -29.32 -1.62 -9.65
N LEU A 176 -29.57 -1.97 -10.91
CA LEU A 176 -28.78 -2.98 -11.61
C LEU A 176 -27.65 -2.30 -12.40
N PHE A 177 -26.54 -3.03 -12.57
CA PHE A 177 -25.44 -2.57 -13.39
C PHE A 177 -25.81 -2.69 -14.89
N ASP A 178 -25.82 -1.57 -15.62
CA ASP A 178 -26.28 -1.50 -17.01
C ASP A 178 -25.16 -1.09 -17.99
N LYS A 179 -23.88 -1.10 -17.55
CA LYS A 179 -22.74 -0.62 -18.34
C LYS A 179 -21.88 -1.73 -18.97
N SER A 180 -22.29 -2.98 -18.89
CA SER A 180 -21.54 -4.11 -19.46
C SER A 180 -21.31 -3.99 -20.97
N ASP A 181 -22.30 -3.50 -21.74
CA ASP A 181 -22.11 -3.25 -23.19
C ASP A 181 -21.07 -2.13 -23.43
N SER A 182 -21.09 -1.06 -22.65
CA SER A 182 -20.11 0.01 -22.74
C SER A 182 -18.69 -0.50 -22.47
N ILE A 183 -18.52 -1.38 -21.47
CA ILE A 183 -17.22 -2.01 -21.18
C ILE A 183 -16.77 -2.91 -22.34
N ARG A 184 -17.66 -3.72 -22.90
CA ARG A 184 -17.35 -4.56 -24.06
C ARG A 184 -16.91 -3.73 -25.27
N ARG A 185 -17.57 -2.61 -25.52
CA ARG A 185 -17.19 -1.66 -26.59
C ARG A 185 -15.84 -1.00 -26.32
N TYR A 186 -15.54 -0.67 -25.07
CA TYR A 186 -14.22 -0.17 -24.66
C TYR A 186 -13.12 -1.19 -24.97
N ILE A 187 -13.30 -2.44 -24.57
CA ILE A 187 -12.35 -3.55 -24.86
C ILE A 187 -12.16 -3.69 -26.37
N ALA A 188 -13.25 -3.69 -27.13
CA ALA A 188 -13.21 -3.78 -28.58
C ALA A 188 -12.43 -2.62 -29.23
N ALA A 189 -12.66 -1.38 -28.77
CA ALA A 189 -11.94 -0.20 -29.25
C ALA A 189 -10.45 -0.27 -28.90
N LYS A 190 -10.08 -0.67 -27.67
CA LYS A 190 -8.68 -0.90 -27.28
C LYS A 190 -8.02 -2.00 -28.12
N THR A 191 -8.74 -3.06 -28.44
CA THR A 191 -8.24 -4.13 -29.33
C THR A 191 -7.97 -3.59 -30.74
N LEU A 192 -8.82 -2.70 -31.25
CA LEU A 192 -8.62 -2.06 -32.58
C LEU A 192 -7.43 -1.11 -32.56
N ILE A 193 -7.20 -0.34 -31.48
CA ILE A 193 -6.03 0.53 -31.32
C ILE A 193 -4.73 -0.31 -31.37
N ASN A 194 -4.72 -1.47 -30.78
CA ASN A 194 -3.56 -2.35 -30.74
C ASN A 194 -3.38 -3.19 -32.04
N ASP A 195 -4.36 -3.20 -32.94
CA ASP A 195 -4.32 -3.91 -34.21
C ASP A 195 -3.60 -3.04 -35.29
N LYS A 196 -2.28 -3.24 -35.39
CA LYS A 196 -1.43 -2.49 -36.32
C LYS A 196 -1.91 -2.59 -37.77
N ALA A 197 -2.47 -3.72 -38.17
CA ALA A 197 -2.98 -3.91 -39.54
C ALA A 197 -4.27 -3.12 -39.78
N PHE A 198 -5.07 -2.89 -38.74
CA PHE A 198 -6.27 -2.09 -38.81
C PHE A 198 -5.96 -0.57 -38.83
N ILE A 199 -4.99 -0.16 -38.01
CA ILE A 199 -4.60 1.26 -37.92
C ILE A 199 -3.83 1.72 -39.15
N GLU A 200 -2.97 0.89 -39.77
CA GLU A 200 -2.19 1.19 -41.00
C GLU A 200 -1.52 2.58 -40.98
N ASP A 201 -0.91 2.95 -39.85
CA ASP A 201 -0.32 4.28 -39.59
C ASP A 201 -1.30 5.46 -39.73
N ASN A 202 -2.60 5.20 -39.67
CA ASN A 202 -3.63 6.25 -39.76
C ASN A 202 -3.82 6.90 -38.35
N VAL A 203 -3.03 7.95 -38.12
CA VAL A 203 -3.04 8.72 -36.84
C VAL A 203 -4.42 9.30 -36.52
N VAL A 204 -5.23 9.62 -37.54
CA VAL A 204 -6.58 10.18 -37.32
C VAL A 204 -7.53 9.10 -36.82
N LEU A 205 -7.45 7.89 -37.37
CA LEU A 205 -8.23 6.73 -36.92
C LEU A 205 -7.86 6.34 -35.47
N GLU A 206 -6.58 6.27 -35.18
CA GLU A 206 -6.09 5.99 -33.83
C GLU A 206 -6.60 7.01 -32.81
N LYS A 207 -6.49 8.31 -33.15
CA LYS A 207 -6.98 9.39 -32.27
C LYS A 207 -8.50 9.32 -32.05
N GLU A 208 -9.28 8.96 -33.08
CA GLU A 208 -10.74 8.79 -32.91
C GLU A 208 -11.09 7.61 -32.03
N LEU A 209 -10.38 6.49 -32.09
CA LEU A 209 -10.57 5.36 -31.22
C LEU A 209 -10.18 5.69 -29.76
N ILE A 210 -9.09 6.45 -29.55
CA ILE A 210 -8.69 6.95 -28.24
C ILE A 210 -9.78 7.84 -27.67
N ASN A 211 -10.27 8.84 -28.43
CA ASN A 211 -11.36 9.70 -27.98
C ASN A 211 -12.62 8.90 -27.63
N TYR A 212 -12.93 7.86 -28.38
CA TYR A 212 -14.06 6.98 -28.11
C TYR A 212 -13.89 6.22 -26.78
N CYS A 213 -12.68 5.70 -26.51
CA CYS A 213 -12.38 5.07 -25.23
C CYS A 213 -12.49 6.07 -24.06
N ASP A 214 -12.01 7.29 -24.23
CA ASP A 214 -12.07 8.35 -23.22
C ASP A 214 -13.53 8.76 -22.93
N ASP A 215 -14.38 8.87 -23.95
CA ASP A 215 -15.80 9.18 -23.77
C ASP A 215 -16.53 8.05 -22.97
N ILE A 216 -16.25 6.77 -23.28
CA ILE A 216 -16.81 5.64 -22.53
C ILE A 216 -16.28 5.63 -21.10
N ALA A 217 -14.99 5.82 -20.89
CA ALA A 217 -14.39 5.85 -19.56
C ALA A 217 -15.04 6.96 -18.71
N TYR A 218 -15.24 8.14 -19.25
CA TYR A 218 -15.93 9.24 -18.58
C TYR A 218 -17.39 8.89 -18.23
N GLU A 219 -18.15 8.29 -19.16
CA GLU A 219 -19.52 7.86 -18.92
C GLU A 219 -19.60 6.82 -17.79
N ILE A 220 -18.69 5.83 -17.79
CA ILE A 220 -18.63 4.79 -16.75
C ILE A 220 -18.29 5.41 -15.39
N ASN A 221 -17.31 6.31 -15.31
CA ASN A 221 -16.93 6.95 -14.05
C ASN A 221 -18.07 7.82 -13.49
N ARG A 222 -18.77 8.56 -14.33
CA ARG A 222 -19.96 9.29 -13.91
C ARG A 222 -21.08 8.38 -13.41
N TYR A 223 -21.29 7.24 -14.06
CA TYR A 223 -22.24 6.24 -13.60
C TYR A 223 -21.82 5.69 -12.23
N LEU A 224 -20.56 5.31 -12.05
CA LEU A 224 -20.04 4.81 -10.77
C LEU A 224 -20.22 5.87 -9.67
N GLU A 225 -19.87 7.11 -9.92
CA GLU A 225 -20.07 8.22 -8.96
C GLU A 225 -21.53 8.40 -8.58
N SER A 226 -22.46 8.27 -9.52
CA SER A 226 -23.87 8.43 -9.23
C SER A 226 -24.49 7.21 -8.54
N ALA A 227 -24.09 6.00 -8.91
CA ALA A 227 -24.71 4.75 -8.46
C ALA A 227 -24.08 4.16 -7.19
N TYR A 228 -22.80 4.45 -6.93
CA TYR A 228 -22.03 3.85 -5.84
C TYR A 228 -21.45 4.88 -4.85
N ASN A 229 -21.96 6.10 -4.85
CA ASN A 229 -21.61 7.11 -3.85
C ASN A 229 -22.50 6.95 -2.60
N PRO A 230 -21.94 6.60 -1.43
CA PRO A 230 -22.72 6.43 -0.20
C PRO A 230 -23.45 7.68 0.26
N GLU A 231 -22.89 8.86 -0.02
CA GLU A 231 -23.40 10.14 0.50
C GLU A 231 -24.66 10.63 -0.23
N ASN A 232 -24.91 10.14 -1.46
CA ASN A 232 -26.12 10.52 -2.21
C ASN A 232 -27.31 9.57 -2.00
N GLY A 233 -27.10 8.45 -1.24
CA GLY A 233 -28.13 7.48 -0.93
C GLY A 233 -28.51 6.54 -2.09
N SER A 234 -27.72 6.47 -3.16
CA SER A 234 -27.93 5.58 -4.32
C SER A 234 -27.52 4.13 -4.07
N CYS A 235 -26.78 3.87 -3.02
CA CYS A 235 -26.24 2.56 -2.67
C CYS A 235 -26.44 2.23 -1.18
N ALA A 236 -26.34 0.95 -0.86
CA ALA A 236 -26.27 0.44 0.49
C ALA A 236 -24.79 0.18 0.86
N VAL A 237 -24.44 0.54 2.11
CA VAL A 237 -23.10 0.34 2.67
C VAL A 237 -23.20 -0.62 3.83
N PHE A 238 -22.37 -1.66 3.78
CA PHE A 238 -22.29 -2.66 4.82
C PHE A 238 -20.86 -2.77 5.33
N HIS A 239 -20.73 -3.03 6.61
CA HIS A 239 -19.46 -3.31 7.26
C HIS A 239 -19.71 -4.25 8.43
N ASN A 240 -18.95 -5.32 8.51
CA ASN A 240 -19.01 -6.31 9.59
C ASN A 240 -20.42 -6.86 9.88
N GLY A 241 -21.25 -6.99 8.82
CA GLY A 241 -22.65 -7.42 8.91
C GLY A 241 -23.66 -6.33 9.28
N GLY A 242 -23.23 -5.11 9.59
CA GLY A 242 -24.08 -3.95 9.86
C GLY A 242 -24.38 -3.14 8.60
N ASN A 243 -25.59 -2.52 8.56
CA ASN A 243 -25.98 -1.57 7.50
C ASN A 243 -25.83 -0.13 8.02
N TYR A 244 -25.06 0.70 7.30
CA TYR A 244 -24.70 2.06 7.72
C TYR A 244 -25.43 3.19 6.99
N ASN A 245 -26.43 2.87 6.17
CA ASN A 245 -27.18 3.85 5.37
C ASN A 245 -27.83 4.98 6.21
N SER A 246 -28.26 4.67 7.43
CA SER A 246 -28.81 5.69 8.35
C SER A 246 -27.79 6.73 8.77
N GLY A 247 -26.51 6.35 8.92
CA GLY A 247 -25.43 7.25 9.27
C GLY A 247 -25.21 8.29 8.16
N PHE A 248 -25.15 7.87 6.91
CA PHE A 248 -24.98 8.77 5.76
C PHE A 248 -26.18 9.73 5.60
N ARG A 249 -27.39 9.26 5.78
CA ARG A 249 -28.59 10.10 5.79
C ARG A 249 -28.58 11.16 6.91
N ASN A 250 -27.87 10.90 8.00
CA ASN A 250 -27.71 11.81 9.14
C ASN A 250 -26.44 12.69 9.01
N GLY A 251 -25.83 12.78 7.84
CA GLY A 251 -24.72 13.70 7.56
C GLY A 251 -23.32 13.14 7.87
N MET A 252 -23.17 11.85 8.11
CA MET A 252 -21.87 11.19 8.16
C MET A 252 -21.28 11.17 6.76
N THR A 253 -20.04 11.65 6.59
CA THR A 253 -19.33 11.50 5.31
C THR A 253 -18.69 10.13 5.20
N PHE A 254 -18.46 9.66 3.97
CA PHE A 254 -17.80 8.38 3.74
C PHE A 254 -16.40 8.36 4.35
N ASN A 255 -15.69 9.47 4.27
CA ASN A 255 -14.37 9.62 4.87
C ASN A 255 -14.39 9.52 6.41
N MET A 256 -15.39 10.08 7.08
CA MET A 256 -15.56 9.92 8.54
C MET A 256 -15.84 8.47 8.91
N PHE A 257 -16.66 7.78 8.13
CA PHE A 257 -16.94 6.36 8.32
C PHE A 257 -15.69 5.50 8.19
N LEU A 258 -14.90 5.67 7.13
CA LEU A 258 -13.64 4.94 6.95
C LEU A 258 -12.62 5.25 8.05
N SER A 259 -12.60 6.51 8.53
CA SER A 259 -11.73 6.89 9.66
C SER A 259 -12.13 6.19 10.96
N SER A 260 -13.44 6.02 11.21
CA SER A 260 -13.90 5.29 12.40
C SER A 260 -13.53 3.80 12.36
N ILE A 261 -13.59 3.17 11.19
CA ILE A 261 -13.15 1.78 11.01
C ILE A 261 -11.65 1.66 11.34
N MET A 262 -10.82 2.56 10.83
CA MET A 262 -9.38 2.53 11.13
C MET A 262 -9.09 2.80 12.60
N GLU A 263 -9.83 3.68 13.25
CA GLU A 263 -9.69 3.99 14.67
C GLU A 263 -10.09 2.80 15.56
N GLU A 264 -11.13 2.06 15.18
CA GLU A 264 -11.53 0.84 15.89
C GLU A 264 -10.51 -0.28 15.69
N TYR A 265 -10.07 -0.50 14.45
CA TYR A 265 -9.17 -1.61 14.13
C TYR A 265 -7.73 -1.39 14.58
N TYR A 266 -7.21 -0.14 14.55
CA TYR A 266 -5.83 0.22 14.88
C TYR A 266 -5.77 1.23 16.05
N ASN A 267 -6.49 0.98 17.12
CA ASN A 267 -6.67 1.87 18.28
C ASN A 267 -5.41 2.11 19.15
N ASN A 268 -4.38 1.30 18.97
CA ASN A 268 -3.09 1.39 19.69
C ASN A 268 -1.92 1.69 18.71
N SER A 269 -2.21 2.26 17.56
CA SER A 269 -1.16 2.60 16.59
C SER A 269 -0.26 3.71 17.13
N PRO A 270 1.08 3.58 17.05
CA PRO A 270 2.00 4.63 17.49
C PRO A 270 1.90 5.87 16.61
N ILE A 271 2.02 7.06 17.23
CA ILE A 271 2.04 8.34 16.50
C ILE A 271 3.48 8.72 16.18
N VAL A 272 3.91 8.42 14.96
CA VAL A 272 5.26 8.74 14.47
C VAL A 272 5.14 9.66 13.26
N ASN A 273 5.33 10.97 13.49
CA ASN A 273 5.21 11.99 12.44
C ASN A 273 6.48 12.06 11.58
N ASN A 274 6.68 11.07 10.73
CA ASN A 274 7.75 11.07 9.74
C ASN A 274 7.42 10.15 8.56
N GLU A 275 7.05 10.73 7.44
CA GLU A 275 6.69 9.99 6.22
C GLU A 275 7.85 9.26 5.55
N LEU A 276 9.11 9.57 5.87
CA LEU A 276 10.27 8.89 5.30
C LEU A 276 10.39 7.46 5.81
N ILE A 277 9.98 7.23 7.06
CA ILE A 277 10.17 5.97 7.76
C ILE A 277 8.85 5.27 8.15
N ASN A 278 7.79 6.04 8.44
CA ASN A 278 6.50 5.48 8.85
C ASN A 278 5.70 4.95 7.64
N ARG A 279 6.31 4.02 6.89
CA ARG A 279 5.78 3.40 5.67
C ARG A 279 6.03 1.90 5.67
N GLN A 280 5.20 1.19 4.92
CA GLN A 280 5.39 -0.26 4.70
C GLN A 280 6.69 -0.54 3.94
N ASN A 281 6.94 0.21 2.88
CA ASN A 281 8.15 0.12 2.08
C ASN A 281 8.88 1.47 2.10
N ILE A 282 10.15 1.46 2.48
CA ILE A 282 11.00 2.64 2.53
C ILE A 282 12.10 2.58 1.47
N SER A 283 12.53 3.75 0.99
CA SER A 283 13.60 3.86 -0.01
C SER A 283 14.93 3.30 0.50
N ALA A 284 15.83 2.95 -0.42
CA ALA A 284 17.18 2.49 -0.06
C ALA A 284 17.97 3.52 0.77
N GLN A 285 17.75 4.81 0.51
CA GLN A 285 18.37 5.89 1.28
C GLN A 285 17.83 5.92 2.71
N ASN A 286 16.51 5.80 2.89
CA ASN A 286 15.88 5.78 4.22
C ASN A 286 16.27 4.51 5.00
N LYS A 287 16.46 3.37 4.30
CA LYS A 287 17.01 2.14 4.91
C LYS A 287 18.43 2.39 5.47
N LYS A 288 19.29 3.12 4.73
CA LYS A 288 20.63 3.49 5.23
C LYS A 288 20.57 4.39 6.44
N SER A 289 19.71 5.40 6.43
CA SER A 289 19.54 6.32 7.58
C SER A 289 18.99 5.58 8.79
N ARG A 290 18.03 4.68 8.63
CA ARG A 290 17.51 3.79 9.67
C ARG A 290 18.60 2.90 10.26
N ASN A 291 19.42 2.31 9.39
CA ASN A 291 20.48 1.41 9.82
C ASN A 291 21.53 2.10 10.69
N LYS A 292 21.91 3.35 10.38
CA LYS A 292 22.79 4.15 11.25
C LYS A 292 22.21 4.35 12.67
N ILE A 293 20.90 4.59 12.77
CA ILE A 293 20.22 4.73 14.07
C ILE A 293 20.25 3.41 14.83
N ILE A 294 19.99 2.29 14.14
CA ILE A 294 20.00 0.95 14.72
C ILE A 294 21.40 0.61 15.26
N ASP A 295 22.47 0.79 14.45
CA ASP A 295 23.84 0.49 14.85
C ASP A 295 24.24 1.33 16.08
N MET A 296 23.91 2.62 16.06
CA MET A 296 24.14 3.51 17.21
C MET A 296 23.43 3.06 18.49
N LEU A 297 22.17 2.60 18.39
CA LEU A 297 21.43 2.08 19.55
C LEU A 297 22.06 0.79 20.09
N LEU A 298 22.51 -0.10 19.20
CA LEU A 298 23.13 -1.39 19.58
C LEU A 298 24.55 -1.20 20.15
N GLU A 299 25.30 -0.19 19.68
CA GLU A 299 26.66 0.12 20.12
C GLU A 299 26.69 1.06 21.34
N HIS A 300 25.54 1.52 21.84
CA HIS A 300 25.40 2.48 22.94
C HIS A 300 26.16 3.80 22.70
N GLU A 301 26.22 4.25 21.46
CA GLU A 301 26.86 5.50 21.11
C GLU A 301 26.09 6.74 21.58
N ASP A 302 26.78 7.88 21.67
CA ASP A 302 26.17 9.17 22.02
C ASP A 302 25.23 9.69 20.92
N CYS A 303 23.96 9.82 21.24
CA CYS A 303 22.88 10.23 20.33
C CYS A 303 22.78 11.75 20.13
N THR A 304 23.53 12.57 20.85
CA THR A 304 23.40 14.05 20.83
C THR A 304 23.60 14.67 19.44
N ALA A 305 24.41 14.04 18.60
CA ALA A 305 24.61 14.47 17.21
C ALA A 305 23.34 14.38 16.36
N PHE A 306 22.47 13.37 16.62
CA PHE A 306 21.22 13.20 15.90
C PHE A 306 20.10 14.10 16.42
N GLU A 307 20.13 14.51 17.68
CA GLU A 307 19.13 15.43 18.24
C GLU A 307 19.17 16.81 17.59
N LYS A 308 20.37 17.32 17.29
CA LYS A 308 20.58 18.67 16.76
C LYS A 308 20.81 18.72 15.26
N GLY A 309 21.03 17.57 14.60
CA GLY A 309 21.32 17.49 13.18
C GLY A 309 20.13 17.78 12.27
N THR A 310 20.42 18.04 10.97
CA THR A 310 19.41 18.24 9.91
C THR A 310 19.41 17.12 8.89
N SER A 311 20.25 16.10 9.08
CA SER A 311 20.32 14.94 8.19
C SER A 311 19.03 14.08 8.24
N PRO A 312 18.77 13.24 7.23
CA PRO A 312 17.62 12.33 7.24
C PRO A 312 17.58 11.43 8.47
N GLU A 313 18.73 10.88 8.91
CA GLU A 313 18.85 10.09 10.13
C GLU A 313 18.48 10.89 11.38
N SER A 314 18.90 12.14 11.48
CA SER A 314 18.54 13.03 12.59
C SER A 314 17.03 13.30 12.64
N THR A 315 16.41 13.48 11.48
CA THR A 315 14.96 13.71 11.37
C THR A 315 14.18 12.46 11.77
N ILE A 316 14.63 11.28 11.33
CA ILE A 316 14.01 9.99 11.70
C ILE A 316 14.21 9.74 13.20
N TYR A 317 15.43 9.92 13.74
CA TYR A 317 15.72 9.72 15.15
C TYR A 317 14.81 10.56 16.05
N ARG A 318 14.72 11.87 15.78
CA ARG A 318 13.83 12.75 16.56
C ARG A 318 12.36 12.31 16.47
N ALA A 319 11.87 11.99 15.27
CA ALA A 319 10.48 11.62 15.09
C ALA A 319 10.09 10.29 15.78
N VAL A 320 11.03 9.32 15.78
CA VAL A 320 10.75 7.96 16.26
C VAL A 320 11.02 7.82 17.76
N LEU A 321 12.05 8.51 18.29
CA LEU A 321 12.53 8.25 19.66
C LEU A 321 12.40 9.46 20.58
N VAL A 322 12.60 10.68 20.08
CA VAL A 322 12.56 11.89 20.92
C VAL A 322 11.14 12.44 21.02
N ASN A 323 10.50 12.72 19.89
CA ASN A 323 9.16 13.33 19.86
C ASN A 323 8.06 12.40 20.38
N THR A 324 8.30 11.09 20.38
CA THR A 324 7.42 10.07 20.96
C THR A 324 7.60 9.91 22.47
N GLY A 325 8.54 10.60 23.09
CA GLY A 325 8.83 10.49 24.53
C GLY A 325 9.64 9.24 24.92
N VAL A 326 10.08 8.42 23.98
CA VAL A 326 10.80 7.15 24.26
C VAL A 326 12.21 7.37 24.79
N LEU A 327 12.91 8.40 24.27
CA LEU A 327 14.25 8.82 24.71
C LEU A 327 14.30 10.32 25.06
N SER A 328 13.26 10.84 25.67
CA SER A 328 13.20 12.25 26.11
C SER A 328 12.25 12.42 27.27
N ASP A 329 12.22 13.64 27.87
CA ASP A 329 11.29 14.00 28.96
C ASP A 329 9.89 14.40 28.44
N VAL A 330 9.61 14.23 27.16
CA VAL A 330 8.26 14.43 26.57
C VAL A 330 7.34 13.31 27.04
N GLU A 331 6.03 13.59 27.18
CA GLU A 331 5.05 12.57 27.50
C GLU A 331 5.11 11.42 26.48
N LEU A 332 5.25 10.20 26.99
CA LEU A 332 5.39 9.01 26.17
C LEU A 332 4.10 8.73 25.37
N ASP A 333 4.22 8.63 24.07
CA ASP A 333 3.10 8.23 23.21
C ASP A 333 2.57 6.85 23.61
N ARG A 334 1.27 6.76 23.85
CA ARG A 334 0.64 5.52 24.31
C ARG A 334 0.85 4.36 23.34
N GLY A 335 0.75 4.62 22.03
CA GLY A 335 0.94 3.59 21.01
C GLY A 335 2.39 3.07 20.99
N CYS A 336 3.37 3.97 21.17
CA CYS A 336 4.77 3.61 21.31
C CYS A 336 5.04 2.79 22.57
N ASP A 337 4.46 3.19 23.71
CA ASP A 337 4.57 2.44 24.97
C ASP A 337 4.05 1.01 24.84
N LEU A 338 2.83 0.87 24.34
CA LEU A 338 2.21 -0.45 24.10
C LEU A 338 3.00 -1.30 23.12
N MET A 339 3.56 -0.70 22.06
CA MET A 339 4.41 -1.40 21.10
C MET A 339 5.72 -1.89 21.75
N ILE A 340 6.36 -1.07 22.57
CA ILE A 340 7.57 -1.43 23.31
C ILE A 340 7.25 -2.58 24.27
N CYS A 341 6.18 -2.49 25.05
CA CYS A 341 5.73 -3.56 25.93
C CYS A 341 5.48 -4.88 25.17
N GLU A 342 4.94 -4.83 23.96
CA GLU A 342 4.71 -6.02 23.15
C GLU A 342 6.04 -6.64 22.64
N ILE A 343 7.02 -5.81 22.29
CA ILE A 343 8.37 -6.28 21.92
C ILE A 343 9.07 -6.91 23.12
N GLU A 344 9.02 -6.26 24.30
CA GLU A 344 9.61 -6.77 25.53
C GLU A 344 8.95 -8.09 25.97
N ARG A 345 7.62 -8.19 25.80
CA ARG A 345 6.89 -9.44 26.06
C ARG A 345 7.33 -10.56 25.11
N PHE A 346 7.53 -10.25 23.83
CA PHE A 346 8.06 -11.21 22.87
C PHE A 346 9.47 -11.67 23.28
N ILE A 347 10.35 -10.75 23.67
CA ILE A 347 11.70 -11.07 24.15
C ILE A 347 11.64 -11.99 25.38
N THR A 348 10.75 -11.69 26.35
CA THR A 348 10.55 -12.54 27.54
C THR A 348 10.03 -13.94 27.17
N MET A 349 9.18 -14.06 26.14
CA MET A 349 8.75 -15.38 25.65
C MET A 349 9.89 -16.19 25.03
N CYS A 350 10.94 -15.50 24.54
CA CYS A 350 12.13 -16.14 23.97
C CYS A 350 13.12 -16.60 25.05
N ASP A 351 12.82 -16.39 26.33
CA ASP A 351 13.62 -16.86 27.45
C ASP A 351 13.61 -18.39 27.48
N ASN A 352 14.78 -18.99 27.31
CA ASN A 352 14.97 -20.43 27.16
C ASN A 352 14.15 -21.11 26.02
N ASN A 353 13.54 -20.31 25.15
CA ASN A 353 12.74 -20.79 24.02
C ASN A 353 13.13 -20.06 22.71
N LYS A 354 13.27 -20.80 21.63
CA LYS A 354 13.52 -20.24 20.31
C LYS A 354 12.19 -19.79 19.69
N CYS A 355 11.95 -18.48 19.58
CA CYS A 355 10.74 -17.89 19.02
C CYS A 355 10.99 -17.23 17.67
N SER A 356 10.06 -17.44 16.69
CA SER A 356 10.14 -16.81 15.38
C SER A 356 9.74 -15.34 15.45
N PHE A 357 10.50 -14.44 14.80
CA PHE A 357 10.13 -13.03 14.64
C PHE A 357 8.82 -12.84 13.90
N LYS A 358 8.37 -13.82 13.12
CA LYS A 358 7.06 -13.77 12.47
C LYS A 358 5.93 -13.50 13.49
N LEU A 359 5.99 -14.11 14.68
CA LEU A 359 4.99 -13.91 15.72
C LEU A 359 4.92 -12.44 16.16
N LEU A 360 6.08 -11.80 16.33
CA LEU A 360 6.16 -10.38 16.69
C LEU A 360 5.63 -9.48 15.55
N TYR A 361 6.06 -9.73 14.32
CA TYR A 361 5.63 -8.95 13.18
C TYR A 361 4.14 -9.07 12.89
N ASP A 362 3.59 -10.29 12.96
CA ASP A 362 2.14 -10.52 12.80
C ASP A 362 1.34 -9.75 13.86
N ARG A 363 1.87 -9.66 15.10
CA ARG A 363 1.24 -8.92 16.18
C ARG A 363 1.32 -7.42 15.99
N LEU A 364 2.53 -6.87 15.72
CA LEU A 364 2.73 -5.44 15.57
C LEU A 364 2.07 -4.85 14.31
N MET A 365 1.99 -5.61 13.23
CA MET A 365 1.36 -5.19 11.99
C MET A 365 -0.15 -5.46 11.96
N GLY A 366 -0.64 -6.31 12.84
CA GLY A 366 -2.03 -6.74 12.93
C GLY A 366 -2.96 -5.76 13.62
N SER A 367 -4.13 -6.27 13.98
CA SER A 367 -5.18 -5.52 14.71
C SER A 367 -4.65 -4.91 16.00
N GLY A 368 -5.14 -3.74 16.31
CA GLY A 368 -4.72 -2.92 17.43
C GLY A 368 -3.55 -1.99 17.08
N TYR A 369 -2.44 -2.51 16.58
CA TYR A 369 -1.23 -1.73 16.40
C TYR A 369 -1.07 -1.19 14.96
N GLY A 370 -1.08 -2.05 13.95
CA GLY A 370 -0.88 -1.67 12.54
C GLY A 370 0.41 -0.90 12.27
N VAL A 371 1.49 -1.28 12.97
CA VAL A 371 2.81 -0.64 12.86
C VAL A 371 3.39 -0.84 11.47
N ARG A 372 3.97 0.21 10.90
CA ARG A 372 4.63 0.15 9.60
C ARG A 372 6.01 -0.50 9.71
N LYS A 373 6.36 -1.34 8.73
CA LYS A 373 7.65 -2.06 8.68
C LYS A 373 8.88 -1.14 8.81
N GLY A 374 8.76 0.11 8.37
CA GLY A 374 9.89 1.03 8.40
C GLY A 374 10.43 1.30 9.81
N ILE A 375 9.56 1.39 10.83
CA ILE A 375 9.94 1.75 12.20
C ILE A 375 10.25 0.55 13.10
N ILE A 376 9.68 -0.64 12.84
CA ILE A 376 9.80 -1.83 13.69
C ILE A 376 11.26 -2.16 14.06
N PRO A 377 12.23 -2.19 13.12
CA PRO A 377 13.62 -2.53 13.44
C PRO A 377 14.29 -1.59 14.44
N ILE A 378 13.89 -0.30 14.47
CA ILE A 378 14.44 0.69 15.41
C ILE A 378 14.01 0.33 16.84
N TYR A 379 12.73 0.01 17.04
CA TYR A 379 12.21 -0.35 18.37
C TYR A 379 12.70 -1.72 18.82
N ILE A 380 12.90 -2.67 17.90
CA ILE A 380 13.56 -3.95 18.25
C ILE A 380 14.99 -3.70 18.70
N ALA A 381 15.77 -2.87 18.00
CA ALA A 381 17.13 -2.51 18.38
C ALA A 381 17.16 -1.84 19.76
N LEU A 382 16.24 -0.90 20.01
CA LEU A 382 16.10 -0.23 21.30
C LEU A 382 15.83 -1.21 22.44
N CYS A 383 14.87 -2.13 22.27
CA CYS A 383 14.56 -3.12 23.30
C CYS A 383 15.73 -4.09 23.53
N ILE A 384 16.39 -4.53 22.46
CA ILE A 384 17.58 -5.40 22.55
C ILE A 384 18.73 -4.69 23.27
N SER A 385 18.99 -3.40 22.97
CA SER A 385 20.08 -2.65 23.63
C SER A 385 19.87 -2.43 25.12
N ARG A 386 18.63 -2.54 25.62
CA ARG A 386 18.29 -2.41 27.05
C ARG A 386 18.39 -3.72 27.84
N LEU A 387 18.60 -4.85 27.13
CA LEU A 387 18.67 -6.17 27.80
C LEU A 387 19.96 -6.33 28.59
N GLN A 388 19.86 -6.94 29.76
CA GLN A 388 21.02 -7.38 30.55
C GLN A 388 21.51 -8.78 30.15
N ASP A 389 20.59 -9.60 29.68
CA ASP A 389 20.86 -10.96 29.20
C ASP A 389 21.27 -10.93 27.73
N LYS A 390 21.91 -12.01 27.28
CA LYS A 390 22.46 -12.10 25.93
C LYS A 390 21.38 -12.53 24.91
N PRO A 391 20.89 -11.63 24.05
CA PRO A 391 20.03 -12.03 22.94
C PRO A 391 20.84 -12.74 21.86
N VAL A 392 20.33 -13.83 21.34
CA VAL A 392 20.91 -14.59 20.23
C VAL A 392 19.90 -14.65 19.10
N ILE A 393 20.27 -14.16 17.93
CA ILE A 393 19.45 -14.26 16.71
C ILE A 393 20.02 -15.37 15.84
N SER A 394 19.15 -16.22 15.33
CA SER A 394 19.52 -17.26 14.37
C SER A 394 18.72 -17.16 13.08
N LEU A 395 19.42 -17.33 11.96
CA LEU A 395 18.83 -17.56 10.64
C LEU A 395 18.70 -19.07 10.44
N LYS A 396 17.48 -19.60 10.51
CA LYS A 396 17.22 -21.03 10.63
C LYS A 396 17.98 -21.61 11.82
N ASP A 397 19.10 -22.34 11.60
CA ASP A 397 19.88 -22.97 12.66
C ASP A 397 21.30 -22.37 12.81
N ARG A 398 21.59 -21.25 12.14
CA ARG A 398 22.87 -20.55 12.26
C ARG A 398 22.70 -19.26 13.06
N GLU A 399 23.50 -19.08 14.07
CA GLU A 399 23.58 -17.80 14.78
C GLU A 399 24.16 -16.73 13.87
N VAL A 400 23.61 -15.52 13.98
CA VAL A 400 24.02 -14.34 13.22
C VAL A 400 24.31 -13.19 14.18
N ASN A 401 25.19 -12.28 13.78
CA ASN A 401 25.45 -11.09 14.56
C ASN A 401 24.22 -10.18 14.57
N ILE A 402 23.97 -9.52 15.69
CA ILE A 402 22.91 -8.53 15.78
C ILE A 402 23.47 -7.19 15.34
N ASP A 403 23.07 -6.78 14.12
CA ASP A 403 23.42 -5.51 13.52
C ASP A 403 22.23 -4.97 12.70
N ALA A 404 22.36 -3.74 12.20
CA ALA A 404 21.30 -3.11 11.41
C ALA A 404 20.94 -3.88 10.12
N VAL A 405 21.91 -4.60 9.54
CA VAL A 405 21.67 -5.37 8.32
C VAL A 405 20.79 -6.58 8.63
N ILE A 406 21.11 -7.30 9.71
CA ILE A 406 20.30 -8.45 10.15
C ILE A 406 18.91 -8.02 10.59
N LEU A 407 18.76 -6.93 11.36
CA LEU A 407 17.42 -6.41 11.70
C LEU A 407 16.65 -5.95 10.46
N GLY A 408 17.32 -5.42 9.45
CA GLY A 408 16.74 -5.14 8.15
C GLY A 408 16.26 -6.39 7.41
N ASN A 409 17.04 -7.47 7.42
CA ASN A 409 16.69 -8.75 6.80
C ASN A 409 15.54 -9.45 7.53
N ILE A 410 15.48 -9.35 8.86
CA ILE A 410 14.34 -9.81 9.68
C ILE A 410 13.07 -9.07 9.24
N ASN A 411 13.14 -7.76 9.05
CA ASN A 411 12.02 -6.95 8.59
C ASN A 411 11.47 -7.37 7.22
N ASP A 412 12.35 -7.85 6.33
CA ASP A 412 11.97 -8.31 4.99
C ASP A 412 11.44 -9.77 5.00
N ALA A 413 11.96 -10.64 5.90
CA ALA A 413 11.60 -12.06 5.98
C ALA A 413 11.57 -12.59 7.44
N PRO A 414 10.65 -12.12 8.31
CA PRO A 414 10.64 -12.42 9.74
C PRO A 414 10.46 -13.91 10.06
N GLN A 415 9.84 -14.67 9.16
CA GLN A 415 9.62 -16.13 9.32
C GLN A 415 10.92 -16.95 9.31
N ASN A 416 12.02 -16.41 8.78
CA ASN A 416 13.29 -17.11 8.65
C ASN A 416 14.21 -16.90 9.87
N TYR A 417 13.87 -15.95 10.74
CA TYR A 417 14.70 -15.54 11.86
C TYR A 417 14.03 -15.88 13.19
N PHE A 418 14.86 -16.24 14.17
CA PHE A 418 14.41 -16.64 15.48
C PHE A 418 15.24 -15.92 16.55
N LEU A 419 14.59 -15.52 17.63
CA LEU A 419 15.22 -14.97 18.83
C LEU A 419 15.25 -16.03 19.92
N TYR A 420 16.34 -16.05 20.64
CA TYR A 420 16.54 -16.83 21.88
C TYR A 420 17.30 -15.93 22.84
N VAL A 421 16.92 -15.92 24.11
CA VAL A 421 17.61 -15.17 25.17
C VAL A 421 18.34 -16.18 26.04
N GLU A 422 19.66 -16.03 26.11
CA GLU A 422 20.54 -16.90 26.88
C GLU A 422 20.88 -16.22 28.21
N HIS A 423 20.51 -16.87 29.34
CA HIS A 423 20.95 -16.41 30.64
C HIS A 423 22.39 -16.80 30.89
N GLU A 424 23.23 -15.82 31.16
CA GLU A 424 24.60 -16.07 31.60
C GLU A 424 24.61 -16.64 33.01
N THR A 425 24.99 -17.92 33.14
CA THR A 425 25.26 -18.48 34.46
C THR A 425 26.56 -17.91 34.99
N ILE A 426 26.64 -17.74 36.33
CA ILE A 426 27.86 -17.28 37.03
C ILE A 426 29.05 -18.16 36.67
N GLU A 427 28.83 -19.44 36.52
CA GLU A 427 29.86 -20.43 36.13
C GLU A 427 30.39 -20.19 34.71
N LYS A 428 29.49 -19.86 33.75
CA LYS A 428 29.88 -19.56 32.39
C LYS A 428 30.66 -18.24 32.29
N ARG A 429 30.24 -17.23 33.05
CA ARG A 429 30.95 -15.95 33.14
C ARG A 429 32.37 -16.12 33.66
N ASN A 430 32.50 -16.84 34.80
CA ASN A 430 33.81 -17.13 35.39
C ASN A 430 34.70 -17.91 34.44
N TYR A 431 34.16 -18.88 33.69
CA TYR A 431 34.90 -19.64 32.71
C TYR A 431 35.39 -18.77 31.54
N ILE A 432 34.54 -17.89 31.04
CA ILE A 432 34.93 -16.95 29.98
C ILE A 432 36.01 -15.97 30.46
N GLU A 433 35.88 -15.45 31.68
CA GLU A 433 36.89 -14.57 32.28
C GLU A 433 38.24 -15.27 32.45
N GLU A 434 38.24 -16.56 32.84
CA GLU A 434 39.44 -17.37 32.91
C GLU A 434 40.09 -17.59 31.55
N LEU A 435 39.29 -17.84 30.48
CA LEU A 435 39.78 -17.95 29.11
C LEU A 435 40.40 -16.65 28.63
N ILE A 436 39.76 -15.51 28.90
CA ILE A 436 40.30 -14.18 28.55
C ILE A 436 41.67 -13.96 29.21
N LYS A 437 41.81 -14.29 30.47
CA LYS A 437 43.07 -14.18 31.19
C LYS A 437 44.11 -15.16 30.67
N LEU A 438 43.74 -16.40 30.47
CA LEU A 438 44.65 -17.48 30.02
C LEU A 438 45.25 -17.19 28.64
N PHE A 439 44.45 -16.69 27.70
CA PHE A 439 44.84 -16.44 26.32
C PHE A 439 45.20 -14.93 26.06
N GLU A 440 45.25 -14.11 27.10
CA GLU A 440 45.58 -12.66 27.03
C GLU A 440 44.72 -11.93 25.96
N ILE A 441 43.43 -12.26 25.87
CA ILE A 441 42.55 -11.71 24.85
C ILE A 441 42.20 -10.28 25.16
N LYS A 442 42.46 -9.37 24.22
CA LYS A 442 42.02 -7.97 24.32
C LYS A 442 40.61 -7.85 23.74
N ILE A 443 39.62 -7.63 24.59
CA ILE A 443 38.25 -7.31 24.21
C ILE A 443 38.23 -5.90 23.62
N LYS A 444 37.81 -5.76 22.38
CA LYS A 444 37.91 -4.49 21.64
C LYS A 444 36.62 -3.69 21.61
N VAL A 445 35.45 -4.29 21.78
CA VAL A 445 34.17 -3.64 21.56
C VAL A 445 33.19 -4.02 22.68
N MET A 446 32.64 -3.01 23.39
CA MET A 446 31.45 -3.19 24.20
C MET A 446 30.29 -3.47 23.23
N GLY A 447 29.65 -4.65 23.34
CA GLY A 447 28.48 -5.02 22.52
C GLY A 447 28.66 -6.25 21.63
N THR A 448 29.89 -6.71 21.35
CA THR A 448 30.09 -8.03 20.72
C THR A 448 29.94 -9.13 21.74
N PRO A 449 29.34 -10.28 21.38
CA PRO A 449 29.28 -11.44 22.26
C PRO A 449 30.68 -11.82 22.73
N GLN A 450 30.96 -11.71 24.02
CA GLN A 450 32.27 -12.01 24.59
C GLN A 450 32.78 -13.38 24.15
N ASP A 451 31.91 -14.37 24.04
CA ASP A 451 32.19 -15.74 23.59
C ASP A 451 32.86 -15.76 22.20
N ARG A 452 32.41 -14.91 21.28
CA ARG A 452 32.95 -14.85 19.92
C ARG A 452 34.30 -14.17 19.86
N GLU A 453 34.48 -13.09 20.61
CA GLU A 453 35.80 -12.43 20.74
C GLU A 453 36.80 -13.35 21.42
N VAL A 454 36.36 -14.11 22.41
CA VAL A 454 37.18 -15.13 23.08
C VAL A 454 37.53 -16.26 22.10
N LEU A 455 36.57 -16.78 21.36
CA LEU A 455 36.81 -17.80 20.34
C LEU A 455 37.78 -17.30 19.27
N ASP A 456 37.57 -16.11 18.73
CA ASP A 456 38.45 -15.50 17.74
C ASP A 456 39.85 -15.22 18.29
N GLY A 457 39.94 -14.87 19.59
CA GLY A 457 41.19 -14.74 20.31
C GLY A 457 41.95 -16.07 20.43
N ILE A 458 41.25 -17.11 20.86
CA ILE A 458 41.79 -18.46 20.96
C ILE A 458 42.24 -18.99 19.56
N LEU A 459 41.42 -18.75 18.52
CA LEU A 459 41.79 -19.16 17.15
C LEU A 459 43.01 -18.37 16.64
N ARG A 460 43.14 -17.09 16.96
CA ARG A 460 44.36 -16.33 16.63
C ARG A 460 45.56 -16.84 17.35
N TRP A 461 45.43 -17.12 18.65
CA TRP A 461 46.50 -17.74 19.43
C TRP A 461 46.90 -19.08 18.83
N PHE A 462 45.95 -19.99 18.54
CA PHE A 462 46.20 -21.27 17.92
C PHE A 462 46.93 -21.17 16.59
N ARG A 463 46.53 -20.23 15.72
CA ARG A 463 47.19 -19.97 14.44
C ARG A 463 48.59 -19.37 14.57
N SER A 464 48.91 -18.78 15.71
CA SER A 464 50.22 -18.20 15.99
C SER A 464 51.23 -19.24 16.51
N LEU A 465 50.77 -20.44 16.84
CA LEU A 465 51.66 -21.52 17.31
C LEU A 465 52.60 -21.98 16.20
N PRO A 466 53.91 -22.25 16.53
CA PRO A 466 54.86 -22.83 15.58
C PRO A 466 54.35 -24.17 15.03
N GLN A 467 54.60 -24.43 13.75
CA GLN A 467 54.13 -25.64 13.06
C GLN A 467 54.64 -26.92 13.72
N ALA A 468 55.78 -26.87 14.39
CA ALA A 468 56.35 -27.95 15.19
C ALA A 468 55.42 -28.36 16.37
N VAL A 469 54.78 -27.36 17.02
CA VAL A 469 53.83 -27.56 18.13
C VAL A 469 52.51 -28.09 17.63
N LEU A 470 52.04 -27.62 16.48
CA LEU A 470 50.78 -28.08 15.88
C LEU A 470 50.86 -29.56 15.38
N ASN A 471 52.07 -30.08 15.13
CA ASN A 471 52.31 -31.45 14.67
C ASN A 471 52.73 -32.39 15.81
N MET A 472 52.75 -31.92 17.06
CA MET A 472 53.03 -32.77 18.22
C MET A 472 51.82 -33.69 18.53
N HIS A 473 52.00 -34.97 18.36
CA HIS A 473 50.98 -35.99 18.65
C HIS A 473 50.98 -36.49 20.11
N HIS A 474 52.07 -36.26 20.86
CA HIS A 474 52.21 -36.57 22.29
C HIS A 474 53.01 -35.48 23.00
N VAL A 475 52.49 -34.97 24.06
CA VAL A 475 53.24 -34.19 25.06
C VAL A 475 53.29 -35.03 26.31
N ASP A 476 54.48 -35.55 26.65
CA ASP A 476 54.71 -36.11 27.95
C ASP A 476 54.63 -34.97 28.97
N ILE A 477 53.49 -34.89 29.69
CA ILE A 477 53.36 -33.99 30.83
C ILE A 477 54.24 -34.59 31.92
N ALA A 478 55.47 -34.09 32.05
CA ALA A 478 56.32 -34.44 33.17
C ALA A 478 55.60 -34.00 34.45
N ASP A 479 55.23 -34.95 35.32
CA ASP A 479 54.78 -34.72 36.69
C ASP A 479 55.79 -33.80 37.41
N GLY A 480 55.37 -32.62 37.78
CA GLY A 480 56.16 -31.83 38.66
C GLY A 480 56.00 -30.33 38.51
N MET A 481 54.99 -29.74 39.08
CA MET A 481 55.04 -28.68 40.11
C MET A 481 53.64 -28.33 40.57
#